data_0dba6912c36538e2e8eb64ae3c5cb849
#
_entry.id   0dba6912c36538e2e8eb64ae3c5cb849
#
_cell.length_a   1.000
_cell.length_b   1.000
_cell.length_c   1.000
_cell.angle_alpha   90.00
_cell.angle_beta   90.00
_cell.angle_gamma   90.00
#
_symmetry.space_group_name_H-M   'P 1'
#
loop_
_entity.id
_entity.type
_entity.pdbx_description
1 polymer ?
#
loop_
_entity_poly.entity_id
_entity_poly.type
_entity_poly.pdbx_seq_one_letter_code
_entity_poly.pdbx_strand_id
1 'polypeptide(L)'
;HNCHTITPKGVMRGSAWRSYGLVGDMKSDGIELFHGLSNEMPTGLFHSGIKSVVTIHDVAFRTFPDMYHWHDRKIYDMKWQYACNHADSIIAISECTKKDVLEFYNVPEHKVKVVYQPVNPIFYKPLKREHTSPYMLYVGSINSRKNLLGIVKAIELMPKDIQMPLIVVGGGGSYKQKVKQYIAEHHMEDLFIWPEAVDNMELKHLYTNAQLFIYPSFYEGFGLPVVEAQLSGCPVVT
;
A
#
# COMPACT_ATOMS: atom_id res chain seq x y z
N HIS A 1 2.42 21.48 17.08
CA HIS A 1 1.13 21.32 16.42
C HIS A 1 0.12 20.82 17.45
N ASN A 2 -0.99 21.55 17.67
CA ASN A 2 -2.08 21.11 18.52
C ASN A 2 -2.88 20.04 17.76
N CYS A 3 -2.60 18.79 18.04
CA CYS A 3 -3.35 17.66 17.49
C CYS A 3 -4.21 17.06 18.63
N HIS A 4 -5.52 16.98 18.41
CA HIS A 4 -6.44 16.33 19.33
C HIS A 4 -6.93 15.03 18.74
N THR A 5 -6.78 13.95 19.51
CA THR A 5 -7.33 12.65 19.12
C THR A 5 -8.73 12.51 19.69
N ILE A 6 -9.72 12.28 18.83
CA ILE A 6 -11.10 12.03 19.22
C ILE A 6 -11.37 10.53 19.11
N THR A 7 -11.94 9.96 20.14
CA THR A 7 -12.39 8.57 20.18
C THR A 7 -13.91 8.53 20.33
N PRO A 8 -14.59 7.48 19.80
CA PRO A 8 -16.03 7.37 19.90
C PRO A 8 -16.51 7.39 21.35
N LYS A 9 -17.47 8.28 21.64
CA LYS A 9 -18.18 8.35 22.92
C LYS A 9 -19.51 7.60 22.77
N GLY A 10 -19.76 6.55 23.56
CA GLY A 10 -21.04 5.85 23.58
C GLY A 10 -21.01 4.42 23.03
N VAL A 11 -22.17 3.92 22.62
CA VAL A 11 -22.39 2.51 22.22
C VAL A 11 -21.81 2.20 20.84
N MET A 12 -21.82 3.19 19.93
CA MET A 12 -21.32 3.03 18.57
C MET A 12 -19.80 3.11 18.54
N ARG A 13 -19.11 2.05 18.11
CA ARG A 13 -17.64 1.95 18.12
C ARG A 13 -17.10 1.52 16.75
N GLY A 14 -15.81 1.72 16.53
CA GLY A 14 -15.07 1.22 15.37
C GLY A 14 -15.58 1.75 14.04
N SER A 15 -15.77 0.85 13.07
CA SER A 15 -16.18 1.21 11.70
C SER A 15 -17.59 1.81 11.64
N ALA A 16 -18.50 1.38 12.51
CA ALA A 16 -19.85 1.92 12.56
C ALA A 16 -19.85 3.40 12.98
N TRP A 17 -19.07 3.76 13.99
CA TRP A 17 -18.91 5.17 14.39
C TRP A 17 -18.26 6.01 13.28
N ARG A 18 -17.21 5.52 12.64
CA ARG A 18 -16.58 6.22 11.51
C ARG A 18 -17.55 6.47 10.36
N SER A 19 -18.44 5.51 10.09
CA SER A 19 -19.38 5.61 8.98
C SER A 19 -20.61 6.47 9.28
N TYR A 20 -21.12 6.47 10.52
CA TYR A 20 -22.44 7.07 10.84
C TYR A 20 -22.44 8.04 12.02
N GLY A 21 -21.48 7.95 12.97
CA GLY A 21 -21.43 8.78 14.17
C GLY A 21 -20.52 10.02 14.05
N LEU A 22 -19.46 9.89 13.27
CA LEU A 22 -18.38 10.90 13.19
C LEU A 22 -18.86 12.30 12.79
N VAL A 23 -19.85 12.39 11.91
CA VAL A 23 -20.39 13.70 11.43
C VAL A 23 -20.98 14.52 12.57
N GLY A 24 -21.67 13.87 13.53
CA GLY A 24 -22.22 14.55 14.72
C GLY A 24 -21.10 15.14 15.58
N ASP A 25 -20.07 14.36 15.86
CA ASP A 25 -18.93 14.81 16.66
C ASP A 25 -18.18 15.95 15.97
N MET A 26 -17.93 15.86 14.65
CA MET A 26 -17.30 16.93 13.87
C MET A 26 -18.11 18.26 13.92
N LYS A 27 -19.43 18.18 13.84
CA LYS A 27 -20.29 19.38 13.97
C LYS A 27 -20.19 20.00 15.36
N SER A 28 -20.21 19.17 16.41
CA SER A 28 -20.07 19.63 17.80
C SER A 28 -18.73 20.30 18.05
N ASP A 29 -17.69 19.85 17.40
CA ASP A 29 -16.33 20.36 17.53
C ASP A 29 -16.03 21.54 16.57
N GLY A 30 -17.03 21.98 15.77
CA GLY A 30 -16.87 23.10 14.84
C GLY A 30 -15.91 22.83 13.68
N ILE A 31 -15.80 21.57 13.24
CA ILE A 31 -14.93 21.20 12.13
C ILE A 31 -15.48 21.74 10.81
N GLU A 32 -14.64 22.43 10.06
CA GLU A 32 -14.99 23.03 8.76
C GLU A 32 -14.52 22.18 7.56
N LEU A 33 -13.47 21.37 7.75
CA LEU A 33 -12.90 20.52 6.72
C LEU A 33 -12.64 19.11 7.24
N PHE A 34 -13.14 18.11 6.52
CA PHE A 34 -12.83 16.69 6.72
C PHE A 34 -11.87 16.21 5.64
N HIS A 35 -10.83 15.47 6.04
CA HIS A 35 -9.95 14.76 5.10
C HIS A 35 -9.98 13.25 5.38
N GLY A 36 -10.64 12.50 4.49
CA GLY A 36 -10.63 11.04 4.50
C GLY A 36 -9.32 10.49 3.94
N LEU A 37 -8.44 9.99 4.81
CA LEU A 37 -7.08 9.54 4.43
C LEU A 37 -7.04 8.13 3.85
N SER A 38 -8.12 7.37 3.90
CA SER A 38 -8.16 5.94 3.54
C SER A 38 -9.38 5.57 2.70
N ASN A 39 -9.55 6.24 1.56
CA ASN A 39 -10.55 5.93 0.55
C ASN A 39 -12.02 6.05 1.02
N GLU A 40 -12.30 6.51 2.21
CA GLU A 40 -13.62 6.54 2.81
C GLU A 40 -14.00 7.93 3.32
N MET A 41 -15.31 8.23 3.31
CA MET A 41 -15.90 9.35 4.00
C MET A 41 -17.15 8.94 4.78
N PRO A 42 -17.48 9.61 5.90
CA PRO A 42 -18.68 9.32 6.68
C PRO A 42 -19.96 9.56 5.89
N THR A 43 -20.94 8.70 6.08
CA THR A 43 -22.27 8.87 5.52
C THR A 43 -22.93 10.14 6.08
N GLY A 44 -23.53 10.93 5.21
CA GLY A 44 -24.19 12.18 5.60
C GLY A 44 -23.29 13.41 5.70
N LEU A 45 -21.96 13.24 5.54
CA LEU A 45 -21.03 14.39 5.53
C LEU A 45 -21.38 15.40 4.44
N PHE A 46 -21.78 14.93 3.27
CA PHE A 46 -22.19 15.76 2.14
C PHE A 46 -23.31 16.77 2.49
N HIS A 47 -24.22 16.41 3.41
CA HIS A 47 -25.31 17.29 3.87
C HIS A 47 -24.96 18.07 5.13
N SER A 48 -23.74 18.00 5.63
CA SER A 48 -23.35 18.59 6.92
C SER A 48 -22.95 20.05 6.85
N GLY A 49 -22.59 20.54 5.65
CA GLY A 49 -21.93 21.84 5.44
C GLY A 49 -20.40 21.79 5.63
N ILE A 50 -19.86 20.69 6.13
CA ILE A 50 -18.40 20.48 6.29
C ILE A 50 -17.80 20.17 4.92
N LYS A 51 -16.77 20.90 4.53
CA LYS A 51 -16.02 20.61 3.29
C LYS A 51 -15.29 19.29 3.40
N SER A 52 -15.12 18.60 2.27
CA SER A 52 -14.57 17.25 2.26
C SER A 52 -13.51 17.03 1.19
N VAL A 53 -12.40 16.43 1.60
CA VAL A 53 -11.37 15.89 0.73
C VAL A 53 -11.24 14.40 1.02
N VAL A 54 -11.07 13.58 0.00
CA VAL A 54 -10.77 12.15 0.18
C VAL A 54 -9.53 11.77 -0.59
N THR A 55 -8.62 11.02 0.05
CA THR A 55 -7.46 10.43 -0.62
C THR A 55 -7.79 9.01 -1.05
N ILE A 56 -7.65 8.73 -2.35
CA ILE A 56 -7.77 7.40 -2.94
C ILE A 56 -6.37 6.85 -3.19
N HIS A 57 -6.06 5.72 -2.54
CA HIS A 57 -4.77 5.05 -2.65
C HIS A 57 -4.68 4.11 -3.84
N ASP A 58 -5.71 3.32 -4.05
CA ASP A 58 -5.86 2.47 -5.22
C ASP A 58 -7.32 2.04 -5.42
N VAL A 59 -7.58 1.42 -6.54
CA VAL A 59 -8.82 0.73 -6.87
C VAL A 59 -8.54 -0.69 -7.40
N ALA A 60 -7.48 -1.30 -6.87
CA ALA A 60 -6.97 -2.61 -7.29
C ALA A 60 -8.05 -3.71 -7.34
N PHE A 61 -9.03 -3.66 -6.43
CA PHE A 61 -10.14 -4.62 -6.39
C PHE A 61 -11.07 -4.53 -7.62
N ARG A 62 -11.05 -3.41 -8.35
CA ARG A 62 -11.77 -3.24 -9.63
C ARG A 62 -10.95 -3.79 -10.80
N THR A 63 -9.65 -3.49 -10.82
CA THR A 63 -8.73 -3.90 -11.88
C THR A 63 -8.42 -5.40 -11.82
N PHE A 64 -8.29 -5.96 -10.60
CA PHE A 64 -7.97 -7.37 -10.34
C PHE A 64 -9.00 -8.03 -9.41
N PRO A 65 -10.25 -8.17 -9.86
CA PRO A 65 -11.36 -8.65 -9.03
C PRO A 65 -11.12 -10.05 -8.45
N ASP A 66 -10.45 -10.93 -9.16
CA ASP A 66 -10.20 -12.32 -8.75
C ASP A 66 -9.19 -12.44 -7.58
N MET A 67 -8.48 -11.36 -7.27
CA MET A 67 -7.54 -11.31 -6.14
C MET A 67 -8.19 -10.87 -4.82
N TYR A 68 -9.50 -10.59 -4.83
CA TYR A 68 -10.26 -10.12 -3.67
C TYR A 68 -11.52 -10.95 -3.46
N HIS A 69 -11.90 -11.17 -2.21
CA HIS A 69 -13.18 -11.81 -1.91
C HIS A 69 -14.36 -10.96 -2.38
N TRP A 70 -15.39 -11.58 -2.92
CA TRP A 70 -16.51 -10.87 -3.53
C TRP A 70 -17.25 -9.93 -2.56
N HIS A 71 -17.33 -10.29 -1.26
CA HIS A 71 -17.96 -9.45 -0.22
C HIS A 71 -17.14 -8.17 -0.01
N ASP A 72 -15.79 -8.30 0.11
CA ASP A 72 -14.89 -7.16 0.32
C ASP A 72 -14.97 -6.20 -0.85
N ARG A 73 -14.99 -6.75 -2.07
CA ARG A 73 -15.16 -5.97 -3.30
C ARG A 73 -16.43 -5.13 -3.29
N LYS A 74 -17.57 -5.72 -2.92
CA LYS A 74 -18.85 -4.99 -2.84
C LYS A 74 -18.80 -3.87 -1.80
N ILE A 75 -18.23 -4.15 -0.62
CA ILE A 75 -18.09 -3.16 0.46
C ILE A 75 -17.16 -2.01 0.03
N TYR A 76 -15.99 -2.35 -0.53
CA TYR A 76 -15.05 -1.36 -1.02
C TYR A 76 -15.67 -0.51 -2.12
N ASP A 77 -16.27 -1.14 -3.10
CA ASP A 77 -16.89 -0.46 -4.22
C ASP A 77 -17.96 0.54 -3.78
N MET A 78 -18.85 0.12 -2.92
CA MET A 78 -19.88 1.00 -2.35
C MET A 78 -19.27 2.20 -1.60
N LYS A 79 -18.25 1.97 -0.79
CA LYS A 79 -17.61 3.03 0.00
C LYS A 79 -16.79 4.00 -0.85
N TRP A 80 -15.98 3.47 -1.78
CA TRP A 80 -15.18 4.31 -2.68
C TRP A 80 -16.06 5.11 -3.63
N GLN A 81 -17.08 4.47 -4.19
CA GLN A 81 -18.06 5.16 -5.04
C GLN A 81 -18.78 6.27 -4.27
N TYR A 82 -19.21 5.99 -3.04
CA TYR A 82 -19.83 7.02 -2.19
C TYR A 82 -18.85 8.18 -1.94
N ALA A 83 -17.63 7.89 -1.54
CA ALA A 83 -16.62 8.91 -1.27
C ALA A 83 -16.29 9.75 -2.52
N CYS A 84 -16.04 9.09 -3.66
CA CYS A 84 -15.73 9.77 -4.91
C CYS A 84 -16.89 10.66 -5.42
N ASN A 85 -18.12 10.20 -5.29
CA ASN A 85 -19.28 10.96 -5.77
C ASN A 85 -19.61 12.17 -4.90
N HIS A 86 -19.41 12.08 -3.58
CA HIS A 86 -19.88 13.07 -2.63
C HIS A 86 -18.78 13.99 -2.06
N ALA A 87 -17.50 13.62 -2.11
CA ALA A 87 -16.43 14.52 -1.67
C ALA A 87 -16.36 15.79 -2.53
N ASP A 88 -16.02 16.94 -1.94
CA ASP A 88 -15.80 18.19 -2.69
C ASP A 88 -14.54 18.10 -3.57
N SER A 89 -13.51 17.38 -3.11
CA SER A 89 -12.27 17.14 -3.86
C SER A 89 -11.71 15.75 -3.59
N ILE A 90 -11.03 15.18 -4.57
CA ILE A 90 -10.40 13.86 -4.51
C ILE A 90 -8.90 14.03 -4.73
N ILE A 91 -8.10 13.46 -3.84
CA ILE A 91 -6.66 13.29 -4.03
C ILE A 91 -6.42 11.86 -4.54
N ALA A 92 -5.85 11.73 -5.71
CA ALA A 92 -5.30 10.48 -6.21
C ALA A 92 -3.78 10.46 -5.94
N ILE A 93 -3.26 9.35 -5.41
CA ILE A 93 -1.85 9.29 -5.02
C ILE A 93 -0.88 9.11 -6.20
N SER A 94 -1.41 8.92 -7.42
CA SER A 94 -0.64 8.82 -8.65
C SER A 94 -1.53 9.13 -9.87
N GLU A 95 -0.91 9.32 -11.03
CA GLU A 95 -1.63 9.44 -12.30
C GLU A 95 -2.39 8.14 -12.65
N CYS A 96 -1.82 6.97 -12.30
CA CYS A 96 -2.50 5.69 -12.46
C CYS A 96 -3.80 5.66 -11.63
N THR A 97 -3.71 5.99 -10.34
CA THR A 97 -4.90 6.06 -9.47
C THR A 97 -5.91 7.10 -9.95
N LYS A 98 -5.45 8.28 -10.46
CA LYS A 98 -6.35 9.28 -11.06
C LYS A 98 -7.10 8.70 -12.24
N LYS A 99 -6.39 8.05 -13.18
CA LYS A 99 -7.00 7.42 -14.36
C LYS A 99 -8.07 6.40 -13.95
N ASP A 100 -7.75 5.53 -13.00
CA ASP A 100 -8.66 4.50 -12.53
C ASP A 100 -9.90 5.10 -11.84
N VAL A 101 -9.72 6.14 -11.02
CA VAL A 101 -10.84 6.85 -10.37
C VAL A 101 -11.78 7.46 -11.42
N LEU A 102 -11.24 8.09 -12.46
CA LEU A 102 -12.05 8.67 -13.54
C LEU A 102 -12.80 7.59 -14.32
N GLU A 103 -12.12 6.48 -14.62
CA GLU A 103 -12.69 5.36 -15.38
C GLU A 103 -13.81 4.63 -14.61
N PHE A 104 -13.56 4.28 -13.32
CA PHE A 104 -14.47 3.42 -12.58
C PHE A 104 -15.61 4.17 -11.87
N TYR A 105 -15.42 5.44 -11.51
CA TYR A 105 -16.41 6.19 -10.72
C TYR A 105 -17.06 7.35 -11.47
N ASN A 106 -16.67 7.60 -12.72
CA ASN A 106 -17.25 8.61 -13.61
C ASN A 106 -17.40 9.99 -12.94
N VAL A 107 -16.37 10.40 -12.20
CA VAL A 107 -16.34 11.72 -11.53
C VAL A 107 -15.73 12.78 -12.46
N PRO A 108 -16.10 14.08 -12.30
CA PRO A 108 -15.52 15.14 -13.11
C PRO A 108 -14.01 15.27 -12.88
N GLU A 109 -13.21 15.36 -13.94
CA GLU A 109 -11.76 15.39 -13.85
C GLU A 109 -11.23 16.55 -12.98
N HIS A 110 -11.86 17.72 -13.04
CA HIS A 110 -11.46 18.89 -12.24
C HIS A 110 -11.50 18.63 -10.72
N LYS A 111 -12.29 17.64 -10.29
CA LYS A 111 -12.45 17.22 -8.90
C LYS A 111 -11.29 16.36 -8.39
N VAL A 112 -10.54 15.73 -9.31
CA VAL A 112 -9.43 14.80 -9.00
C VAL A 112 -8.09 15.51 -9.17
N LYS A 113 -7.32 15.59 -8.08
CA LYS A 113 -5.97 16.15 -8.06
C LYS A 113 -4.96 15.06 -7.73
N VAL A 114 -3.84 15.04 -8.46
CA VAL A 114 -2.74 14.12 -8.14
C VAL A 114 -1.86 14.77 -7.08
N VAL A 115 -1.66 14.06 -5.98
CA VAL A 115 -0.69 14.41 -4.93
C VAL A 115 0.08 13.15 -4.58
N TYR A 116 1.32 13.09 -5.01
CA TYR A 116 2.18 11.94 -4.76
C TYR A 116 2.43 11.70 -3.27
N GLN A 117 2.53 10.44 -2.88
CA GLN A 117 2.82 10.08 -1.50
C GLN A 117 4.26 10.49 -1.14
N PRO A 118 4.46 11.11 0.05
CA PRO A 118 5.79 11.37 0.55
C PRO A 118 6.49 10.07 0.93
N VAL A 119 7.77 9.99 0.62
CA VAL A 119 8.64 8.92 1.13
C VAL A 119 9.14 9.31 2.52
N ASN A 120 9.35 8.32 3.38
CA ASN A 120 9.91 8.59 4.71
C ASN A 120 11.25 9.32 4.59
N PRO A 121 11.45 10.46 5.28
CA PRO A 121 12.68 11.26 5.19
C PRO A 121 13.99 10.51 5.46
N ILE A 122 13.91 9.38 6.14
CA ILE A 122 15.07 8.53 6.42
C ILE A 122 15.75 8.04 5.13
N PHE A 123 15.01 7.80 4.05
CA PHE A 123 15.54 7.30 2.78
C PHE A 123 16.25 8.38 1.94
N TYR A 124 16.02 9.67 2.20
CA TYR A 124 16.72 10.75 1.50
C TYR A 124 18.19 10.92 1.89
N LYS A 125 18.61 10.36 3.03
CA LYS A 125 20.00 10.46 3.48
C LYS A 125 20.76 9.23 2.98
N PRO A 126 21.77 9.37 2.11
CA PRO A 126 22.52 8.21 1.62
C PRO A 126 23.27 7.52 2.78
N LEU A 127 23.36 6.21 2.71
CA LEU A 127 24.25 5.40 3.54
C LEU A 127 25.40 4.90 2.69
N LYS A 128 26.55 4.69 3.33
CA LYS A 128 27.66 4.03 2.67
C LYS A 128 27.34 2.55 2.52
N ARG A 129 27.50 2.04 1.30
CA ARG A 129 27.34 0.60 1.04
C ARG A 129 28.44 -0.18 1.77
N GLU A 130 28.06 -1.22 2.45
CA GLU A 130 28.95 -2.13 3.18
C GLU A 130 29.29 -3.34 2.29
N HIS A 131 30.46 -3.95 2.54
CA HIS A 131 30.84 -5.20 1.91
C HIS A 131 30.13 -6.35 2.62
N THR A 132 28.97 -6.70 2.14
CA THR A 132 28.18 -7.85 2.60
C THR A 132 28.14 -8.93 1.51
N SER A 133 27.80 -10.16 1.89
CA SER A 133 27.47 -11.18 0.90
C SER A 133 26.32 -10.69 0.00
N PRO A 134 26.39 -10.89 -1.33
CA PRO A 134 25.38 -10.38 -2.25
C PRO A 134 24.01 -11.02 -2.00
N TYR A 135 22.95 -10.23 -2.09
CA TYR A 135 21.57 -10.71 -1.98
C TYR A 135 20.60 -9.86 -2.80
N MET A 136 19.48 -10.45 -3.16
CA MET A 136 18.31 -9.76 -3.70
C MET A 136 17.35 -9.39 -2.57
N LEU A 137 16.53 -8.37 -2.78
CA LEU A 137 15.58 -7.89 -1.78
C LEU A 137 14.17 -7.81 -2.35
N TYR A 138 13.19 -8.27 -1.58
CA TYR A 138 11.76 -8.02 -1.76
C TYR A 138 11.19 -7.36 -0.51
N VAL A 139 10.39 -6.31 -0.69
CA VAL A 139 9.73 -5.60 0.42
C VAL A 139 8.25 -5.39 0.07
N GLY A 140 7.35 -5.83 0.94
CA GLY A 140 5.92 -5.58 0.78
C GLY A 140 5.04 -6.65 1.40
N SER A 141 3.73 -6.38 1.46
CA SER A 141 2.75 -7.39 1.88
C SER A 141 2.79 -8.60 0.94
N ILE A 142 2.77 -9.80 1.50
CA ILE A 142 2.89 -11.04 0.73
C ILE A 142 1.48 -11.53 0.36
N ASN A 143 1.05 -11.16 -0.84
CA ASN A 143 -0.22 -11.57 -1.44
C ASN A 143 -0.05 -11.83 -2.95
N SER A 144 -1.07 -12.39 -3.61
CA SER A 144 -0.99 -12.76 -5.02
C SER A 144 -0.67 -11.59 -5.95
N ARG A 145 -1.19 -10.39 -5.66
CA ARG A 145 -0.96 -9.18 -6.47
C ARG A 145 0.51 -8.76 -6.49
N LYS A 146 1.25 -8.97 -5.39
CA LYS A 146 2.67 -8.63 -5.27
C LYS A 146 3.61 -9.67 -5.90
N ASN A 147 3.08 -10.80 -6.36
CA ASN A 147 3.74 -11.80 -7.20
C ASN A 147 5.07 -12.39 -6.66
N LEU A 148 5.19 -12.56 -5.33
CA LEU A 148 6.40 -13.17 -4.76
C LEU A 148 6.67 -14.58 -5.31
N LEU A 149 5.63 -15.38 -5.59
CA LEU A 149 5.79 -16.72 -6.18
C LEU A 149 6.44 -16.66 -7.58
N GLY A 150 6.17 -15.60 -8.34
CA GLY A 150 6.83 -15.35 -9.62
C GLY A 150 8.34 -15.15 -9.47
N ILE A 151 8.77 -14.43 -8.41
CA ILE A 151 10.19 -14.26 -8.08
C ILE A 151 10.82 -15.60 -7.72
N VAL A 152 10.17 -16.40 -6.87
CA VAL A 152 10.66 -17.73 -6.46
C VAL A 152 10.90 -18.61 -7.68
N LYS A 153 9.94 -18.69 -8.61
CA LYS A 153 10.07 -19.45 -9.86
C LYS A 153 11.15 -18.90 -10.78
N ALA A 154 11.35 -17.60 -10.82
CA ALA A 154 12.43 -17.01 -11.60
C ALA A 154 13.80 -17.38 -11.02
N ILE A 155 13.96 -17.35 -9.69
CA ILE A 155 15.20 -17.76 -9.00
C ILE A 155 15.49 -19.25 -9.26
N GLU A 156 14.47 -20.11 -9.24
CA GLU A 156 14.59 -21.53 -9.55
C GLU A 156 15.21 -21.79 -10.94
N LEU A 157 14.83 -20.95 -11.92
CA LEU A 157 15.31 -21.05 -13.30
C LEU A 157 16.70 -20.42 -13.53
N MET A 158 17.23 -19.68 -12.54
CA MET A 158 18.55 -19.05 -12.67
C MET A 158 19.67 -20.12 -12.64
N PRO A 159 20.74 -19.94 -13.45
CA PRO A 159 21.96 -20.74 -13.29
C PRO A 159 22.52 -20.65 -11.86
N LYS A 160 22.96 -21.78 -11.31
CA LYS A 160 23.39 -21.86 -9.90
C LYS A 160 24.56 -20.95 -9.53
N ASP A 161 25.43 -20.67 -10.47
CA ASP A 161 26.60 -19.79 -10.30
C ASP A 161 26.25 -18.30 -10.12
N ILE A 162 25.04 -17.90 -10.53
CA ILE A 162 24.53 -16.53 -10.34
C ILE A 162 23.37 -16.42 -9.36
N GLN A 163 22.92 -17.57 -8.80
CA GLN A 163 21.91 -17.53 -7.74
C GLN A 163 22.47 -16.85 -6.50
N MET A 164 21.63 -16.00 -5.89
CA MET A 164 21.95 -15.37 -4.61
C MET A 164 20.70 -15.36 -3.72
N PRO A 165 20.86 -15.29 -2.40
CA PRO A 165 19.73 -15.27 -1.49
C PRO A 165 18.76 -14.12 -1.76
N LEU A 166 17.46 -14.36 -1.56
CA LEU A 166 16.42 -13.35 -1.51
C LEU A 166 16.01 -13.09 -0.06
N ILE A 167 16.20 -11.85 0.40
CA ILE A 167 15.64 -11.40 1.68
C ILE A 167 14.21 -10.92 1.41
N VAL A 168 13.24 -11.51 2.11
CA VAL A 168 11.81 -11.23 1.96
C VAL A 168 11.29 -10.52 3.18
N VAL A 169 11.12 -9.20 3.08
CA VAL A 169 10.58 -8.36 4.15
C VAL A 169 9.09 -8.16 3.95
N GLY A 170 8.28 -8.65 4.88
CA GLY A 170 6.85 -8.42 4.86
C GLY A 170 6.00 -9.49 5.52
N GLY A 171 4.79 -9.08 5.85
CA GLY A 171 3.75 -9.94 6.41
C GLY A 171 2.84 -10.53 5.32
N GLY A 172 2.20 -11.67 5.61
CA GLY A 172 1.22 -12.26 4.73
C GLY A 172 0.50 -13.44 5.40
N GLY A 173 -0.68 -13.79 4.85
CA GLY A 173 -1.49 -14.90 5.31
C GLY A 173 -1.25 -16.20 4.54
N SER A 174 -2.34 -16.81 4.05
CA SER A 174 -2.33 -18.09 3.32
C SER A 174 -1.43 -18.09 2.09
N TYR A 175 -1.34 -16.97 1.38
CA TYR A 175 -0.46 -16.86 0.21
C TYR A 175 1.04 -16.98 0.60
N LYS A 176 1.46 -16.39 1.74
CA LYS A 176 2.83 -16.58 2.26
C LYS A 176 3.12 -18.04 2.55
N GLN A 177 2.17 -18.77 3.13
CA GLN A 177 2.30 -20.20 3.39
C GLN A 177 2.42 -21.00 2.09
N LYS A 178 1.61 -20.68 1.08
CA LYS A 178 1.70 -21.29 -0.25
C LYS A 178 3.09 -21.09 -0.89
N VAL A 179 3.67 -19.89 -0.77
CA VAL A 179 5.01 -19.58 -1.28
C VAL A 179 6.06 -20.39 -0.53
N LYS A 180 6.01 -20.45 0.80
CA LYS A 180 6.93 -21.25 1.61
C LYS A 180 6.83 -22.74 1.32
N GLN A 181 5.63 -23.25 1.10
CA GLN A 181 5.42 -24.65 0.71
C GLN A 181 6.08 -24.94 -0.64
N TYR A 182 5.89 -24.08 -1.64
CA TYR A 182 6.55 -24.21 -2.94
C TYR A 182 8.08 -24.26 -2.82
N ILE A 183 8.66 -23.35 -2.00
CA ILE A 183 10.11 -23.30 -1.74
C ILE A 183 10.59 -24.64 -1.14
N ALA A 184 9.86 -25.19 -0.16
CA ALA A 184 10.22 -26.46 0.48
C ALA A 184 10.07 -27.66 -0.48
N GLU A 185 9.00 -27.72 -1.28
CA GLU A 185 8.79 -28.77 -2.28
C GLU A 185 9.88 -28.81 -3.36
N HIS A 186 10.55 -27.67 -3.60
CA HIS A 186 11.63 -27.52 -4.58
C HIS A 186 13.04 -27.45 -3.94
N HIS A 187 13.15 -27.72 -2.63
CA HIS A 187 14.43 -27.75 -1.88
C HIS A 187 15.26 -26.46 -2.03
N MET A 188 14.61 -25.30 -1.90
CA MET A 188 15.23 -23.99 -2.11
C MET A 188 15.32 -23.15 -0.83
N GLU A 189 15.09 -23.73 0.36
CA GLU A 189 14.99 -22.99 1.61
C GLU A 189 16.21 -22.12 1.90
N ASP A 190 17.40 -22.57 1.58
CA ASP A 190 18.66 -21.88 1.81
C ASP A 190 18.80 -20.57 1.00
N LEU A 191 17.97 -20.40 -0.05
CA LEU A 191 17.94 -19.19 -0.88
C LEU A 191 16.98 -18.11 -0.35
N PHE A 192 16.22 -18.37 0.71
CA PHE A 192 15.19 -17.44 1.18
C PHE A 192 15.33 -17.09 2.65
N ILE A 193 15.57 -15.81 2.93
CA ILE A 193 15.74 -15.28 4.28
C ILE A 193 14.48 -14.49 4.64
N TRP A 194 13.86 -14.80 5.79
CA TRP A 194 12.61 -14.22 6.26
C TRP A 194 12.82 -13.51 7.60
N PRO A 195 13.21 -12.23 7.63
CA PRO A 195 13.32 -11.50 8.89
C PRO A 195 11.94 -11.40 9.58
N GLU A 196 11.92 -11.50 10.91
CA GLU A 196 10.67 -11.42 11.69
C GLU A 196 10.10 -10.01 11.73
N ALA A 197 10.94 -9.04 12.03
CA ALA A 197 10.61 -7.62 12.04
C ALA A 197 11.79 -6.82 11.48
N VAL A 198 11.48 -5.76 10.76
CA VAL A 198 12.47 -4.84 10.17
C VAL A 198 11.97 -3.43 10.43
N ASP A 199 12.76 -2.62 11.13
CA ASP A 199 12.47 -1.20 11.30
C ASP A 199 12.89 -0.37 10.06
N ASN A 200 12.61 0.93 10.07
CA ASN A 200 12.92 1.80 8.93
C ASN A 200 14.44 1.97 8.70
N MET A 201 15.26 1.90 9.74
CA MET A 201 16.72 1.98 9.60
C MET A 201 17.29 0.69 9.04
N GLU A 202 16.85 -0.44 9.56
CA GLU A 202 17.21 -1.77 9.04
C GLU A 202 16.77 -1.94 7.60
N LEU A 203 15.53 -1.50 7.27
CA LEU A 203 15.03 -1.53 5.90
C LEU A 203 15.90 -0.70 4.95
N LYS A 204 16.33 0.48 5.38
CA LYS A 204 17.23 1.32 4.62
C LYS A 204 18.59 0.64 4.41
N HIS A 205 19.16 0.00 5.44
CA HIS A 205 20.40 -0.79 5.32
C HIS A 205 20.21 -1.94 4.32
N LEU A 206 19.07 -2.63 4.37
CA LEU A 206 18.76 -3.69 3.41
C LEU A 206 18.68 -3.17 1.97
N TYR A 207 18.00 -2.04 1.72
CA TYR A 207 18.01 -1.43 0.38
C TYR A 207 19.41 -1.03 -0.06
N THR A 208 20.17 -0.34 0.81
CA THR A 208 21.49 0.19 0.46
C THR A 208 22.48 -0.92 0.06
N ASN A 209 22.41 -2.08 0.71
CA ASN A 209 23.36 -3.18 0.51
C ASN A 209 22.88 -4.24 -0.50
N ALA A 210 21.61 -4.25 -0.86
CA ALA A 210 21.07 -5.19 -1.84
C ALA A 210 21.73 -5.01 -3.23
N GLN A 211 21.96 -6.11 -3.92
CA GLN A 211 22.38 -6.09 -5.33
C GLN A 211 21.24 -5.68 -6.24
N LEU A 212 20.02 -6.09 -5.87
CA LEU A 212 18.83 -5.88 -6.68
C LEU A 212 17.58 -5.88 -5.78
N PHE A 213 16.71 -4.90 -5.97
CA PHE A 213 15.36 -4.91 -5.43
C PHE A 213 14.39 -5.41 -6.50
N ILE A 214 13.60 -6.44 -6.20
CA ILE A 214 12.67 -7.06 -7.15
C ILE A 214 11.23 -6.81 -6.70
N TYR A 215 10.45 -6.17 -7.58
CA TYR A 215 9.08 -5.74 -7.25
C TYR A 215 8.10 -5.97 -8.41
N PRO A 216 7.84 -7.23 -8.84
CA PRO A 216 7.03 -7.56 -10.01
C PRO A 216 5.53 -7.56 -9.68
N SER A 217 5.06 -6.53 -9.01
CA SER A 217 3.66 -6.38 -8.66
C SER A 217 2.80 -6.20 -9.91
N PHE A 218 1.69 -6.90 -10.01
CA PHE A 218 0.76 -6.75 -11.13
C PHE A 218 0.08 -5.36 -11.15
N TYR A 219 -0.04 -4.74 -9.99
CA TYR A 219 -0.65 -3.42 -9.88
C TYR A 219 -0.22 -2.72 -8.58
N GLU A 220 0.02 -1.41 -8.66
CA GLU A 220 0.28 -0.52 -7.53
C GLU A 220 -0.42 0.82 -7.71
N GLY A 221 -0.96 1.35 -6.64
CA GLY A 221 -1.42 2.73 -6.61
C GLY A 221 -0.27 3.72 -6.77
N PHE A 222 0.88 3.48 -6.11
CA PHE A 222 2.07 4.34 -6.19
C PHE A 222 3.38 3.54 -6.26
N GLY A 223 3.59 2.55 -5.39
CA GLY A 223 4.82 1.76 -5.36
C GLY A 223 5.92 2.38 -4.48
N LEU A 224 5.59 2.84 -3.26
CA LEU A 224 6.56 3.41 -2.31
C LEU A 224 7.85 2.60 -2.18
N PRO A 225 7.86 1.25 -2.08
CA PRO A 225 9.07 0.46 -1.97
C PRO A 225 10.05 0.64 -3.13
N VAL A 226 9.55 0.90 -4.35
CA VAL A 226 10.40 1.19 -5.52
C VAL A 226 11.14 2.50 -5.33
N VAL A 227 10.45 3.55 -4.87
CA VAL A 227 11.06 4.86 -4.63
C VAL A 227 12.04 4.81 -3.46
N GLU A 228 11.71 4.08 -2.39
CA GLU A 228 12.60 3.87 -1.24
C GLU A 228 13.90 3.17 -1.66
N ALA A 229 13.80 2.12 -2.48
CA ALA A 229 14.94 1.41 -3.04
C ALA A 229 15.83 2.33 -3.89
N GLN A 230 15.23 3.10 -4.80
CA GLN A 230 15.95 4.05 -5.66
C GLN A 230 16.67 5.16 -4.85
N LEU A 231 15.98 5.73 -3.85
CA LEU A 231 16.58 6.72 -2.95
C LEU A 231 17.72 6.14 -2.11
N SER A 232 17.71 4.85 -1.85
CA SER A 232 18.78 4.13 -1.15
C SER A 232 19.91 3.66 -2.09
N GLY A 233 19.83 3.98 -3.39
CA GLY A 233 20.84 3.60 -4.39
C GLY A 233 20.77 2.12 -4.82
N CYS A 234 19.66 1.43 -4.56
CA CYS A 234 19.44 0.03 -4.95
C CYS A 234 18.95 -0.05 -6.40
N PRO A 235 19.55 -0.88 -7.26
CA PRO A 235 18.97 -1.19 -8.56
C PRO A 235 17.60 -1.87 -8.41
N VAL A 236 16.65 -1.55 -9.30
CA VAL A 236 15.26 -2.04 -9.20
C VAL A 236 14.85 -2.75 -10.48
N VAL A 237 14.17 -3.88 -10.32
CA VAL A 237 13.42 -4.59 -11.38
C VAL A 237 11.94 -4.64 -10.98
N THR A 238 11.06 -4.20 -11.89
CA THR A 238 9.59 -4.19 -11.72
C THR A 238 8.91 -4.93 -12.86
#